data_d4a19306b99de0d5a07ec699707f38bf
#
_entry.id   d4a19306b99de0d5a07ec699707f38bf
#
_cell.length_a   1.000
_cell.length_b   1.000
_cell.length_c   1.000
_cell.angle_alpha   90.00
_cell.angle_beta   90.00
_cell.angle_gamma   90.00
#
_symmetry.space_group_name_H-M   'P 1'
#
loop_
_entity.id
_entity.type
_entity.pdbx_description
1 polymer ?
#
loop_
_entity_poly.entity_id
_entity_poly.type
_entity_poly.pdbx_seq_one_letter_code
_entity_poly.pdbx_strand_id
1 'polypeptide(L)'
;MAEHNPADPHAGTSTSFGIAGLQLALTSGDNLDALSAEIAGVARRFPWVRMILAGELCGFGAGLDHAQCMPGDAEQHLCRVAAEHGLWLIPGSLYELRDGAVHNTTPVINPRGEVVARYRKIFPFQPYERSIEAGREFVVFDVPGAGRFGISICYDMWFPETTRSLVSLGAEVILHPTMTNTIDRDVEICMARSSAMTNQCYFVDVNVAGELGVGQSVICGPGGEVIYQAGVGREIMPFEVDFAYLRRCRARGWHGLGQPLKSFR
;
A
#
# COMPACT_ATOMS: atom_id res chain seq x y z
N MET A 1 -7.97 27.99 -35.74
CA MET A 1 -7.85 26.52 -35.58
C MET A 1 -8.10 26.22 -34.14
N ALA A 2 -9.25 25.62 -33.84
CA ALA A 2 -9.59 25.24 -32.45
C ALA A 2 -8.78 23.99 -32.08
N GLU A 3 -7.94 24.11 -31.06
CA GLU A 3 -7.21 22.97 -30.51
C GLU A 3 -8.20 21.97 -29.98
N HIS A 4 -8.17 20.79 -30.53
CA HIS A 4 -8.94 19.64 -30.05
C HIS A 4 -8.36 19.20 -28.70
N ASN A 5 -8.99 19.64 -27.62
CA ASN A 5 -8.65 19.20 -26.29
C ASN A 5 -9.11 17.72 -26.17
N PRO A 6 -8.21 16.72 -26.04
CA PRO A 6 -8.64 15.34 -25.88
C PRO A 6 -9.47 15.28 -24.58
N ALA A 7 -10.64 14.65 -24.67
CA ALA A 7 -11.53 14.45 -23.53
C ALA A 7 -10.73 13.85 -22.35
N ASP A 8 -10.80 14.49 -21.20
CA ASP A 8 -10.16 14.01 -19.97
C ASP A 8 -10.67 12.58 -19.69
N PRO A 9 -9.80 11.55 -19.71
CA PRO A 9 -10.20 10.17 -19.47
C PRO A 9 -10.77 9.94 -18.08
N HIS A 10 -10.73 10.95 -17.21
CA HIS A 10 -11.23 10.93 -15.84
C HIS A 10 -12.50 11.77 -15.61
N ALA A 11 -13.12 12.28 -16.69
CA ALA A 11 -14.40 12.98 -16.59
C ALA A 11 -15.47 12.05 -15.94
N GLY A 12 -15.90 12.39 -14.72
CA GLY A 12 -16.84 11.58 -13.90
C GLY A 12 -16.20 10.74 -12.79
N THR A 13 -14.88 10.81 -12.57
CA THR A 13 -14.23 10.17 -11.42
C THR A 13 -14.45 10.99 -10.13
N SER A 14 -14.62 10.31 -9.00
CA SER A 14 -14.63 10.96 -7.69
C SER A 14 -13.33 11.73 -7.49
N THR A 15 -13.42 12.95 -6.94
CA THR A 15 -12.23 13.75 -6.63
C THR A 15 -11.54 13.27 -5.35
N SER A 16 -12.25 12.49 -4.50
CA SER A 16 -11.70 11.94 -3.25
C SER A 16 -11.98 10.45 -3.11
N PHE A 17 -11.10 9.77 -2.37
CA PHE A 17 -11.21 8.34 -2.09
C PHE A 17 -10.71 8.03 -0.68
N GLY A 18 -11.59 7.48 0.16
CA GLY A 18 -11.28 7.17 1.56
C GLY A 18 -10.43 5.92 1.71
N ILE A 19 -9.32 6.02 2.42
CA ILE A 19 -8.42 4.92 2.77
C ILE A 19 -8.21 4.91 4.28
N ALA A 20 -8.05 3.72 4.88
CA ALA A 20 -7.57 3.58 6.24
C ALA A 20 -6.31 2.71 6.29
N GLY A 21 -5.23 3.24 6.82
CA GLY A 21 -4.07 2.45 7.22
C GLY A 21 -4.31 1.82 8.59
N LEU A 22 -3.99 0.54 8.75
CA LEU A 22 -4.07 -0.20 10.00
C LEU A 22 -2.68 -0.48 10.54
N GLN A 23 -2.20 0.35 11.44
CA GLN A 23 -1.04 0.05 12.27
C GLN A 23 -1.49 -0.79 13.45
N LEU A 24 -1.29 -2.11 13.38
CA LEU A 24 -1.74 -3.05 14.40
C LEU A 24 -0.58 -3.49 15.29
N ALA A 25 -0.85 -3.62 16.58
CA ALA A 25 0.08 -4.22 17.55
C ALA A 25 -0.16 -5.73 17.54
N LEU A 26 0.69 -6.45 16.83
CA LEU A 26 0.56 -7.87 16.53
C LEU A 26 1.71 -8.66 17.15
N THR A 27 1.50 -9.96 17.29
CA THR A 27 2.48 -10.95 17.76
C THR A 27 2.82 -11.92 16.62
N SER A 28 3.85 -12.73 16.80
CA SER A 28 4.10 -13.84 15.88
C SER A 28 2.99 -14.89 16.03
N GLY A 29 2.49 -15.41 14.91
CA GLY A 29 1.42 -16.42 14.86
C GLY A 29 0.17 -15.94 14.14
N ASP A 30 -0.94 -16.64 14.30
CA ASP A 30 -2.18 -16.35 13.60
C ASP A 30 -2.89 -15.12 14.18
N ASN A 31 -2.97 -14.08 13.36
CA ASN A 31 -3.63 -12.81 13.68
C ASN A 31 -4.87 -12.57 12.79
N LEU A 32 -5.32 -13.55 12.00
CA LEU A 32 -6.39 -13.33 11.02
C LEU A 32 -7.70 -12.86 11.65
N ASP A 33 -8.09 -13.43 12.79
CA ASP A 33 -9.30 -13.03 13.52
C ASP A 33 -9.17 -11.60 14.07
N ALA A 34 -8.00 -11.24 14.60
CA ALA A 34 -7.73 -9.89 15.09
C ALA A 34 -7.75 -8.86 13.95
N LEU A 35 -7.13 -9.19 12.82
CA LEU A 35 -7.14 -8.35 11.62
C LEU A 35 -8.57 -8.17 11.10
N SER A 36 -9.36 -9.24 11.05
CA SER A 36 -10.76 -9.20 10.60
C SER A 36 -11.63 -8.33 11.52
N ALA A 37 -11.45 -8.43 12.84
CA ALA A 37 -12.14 -7.60 13.81
C ALA A 37 -11.80 -6.10 13.66
N GLU A 38 -10.54 -5.78 13.35
CA GLU A 38 -10.11 -4.40 13.08
C GLU A 38 -10.72 -3.86 11.78
N ILE A 39 -10.74 -4.66 10.71
CA ILE A 39 -11.39 -4.30 9.44
C ILE A 39 -12.88 -4.00 9.65
N ALA A 40 -13.60 -4.90 10.34
CA ALA A 40 -15.01 -4.71 10.70
C ALA A 40 -15.21 -3.44 11.55
N GLY A 41 -14.29 -3.18 12.48
CA GLY A 41 -14.28 -1.98 13.31
C GLY A 41 -14.14 -0.69 12.49
N VAL A 42 -13.27 -0.68 11.48
CA VAL A 42 -13.10 0.45 10.55
C VAL A 42 -14.34 0.65 9.71
N ALA A 43 -14.86 -0.41 9.07
CA ALA A 43 -16.07 -0.34 8.23
C ALA A 43 -17.26 0.29 8.98
N ARG A 44 -17.43 -0.08 10.26
CA ARG A 44 -18.51 0.46 11.10
C ARG A 44 -18.28 1.91 11.52
N ARG A 45 -17.03 2.30 11.87
CA ARG A 45 -16.72 3.63 12.43
C ARG A 45 -16.50 4.68 11.36
N PHE A 46 -16.01 4.29 10.20
CA PHE A 46 -15.64 5.19 9.10
C PHE A 46 -16.32 4.74 7.79
N PRO A 47 -17.65 4.92 7.64
CA PRO A 47 -18.40 4.41 6.49
C PRO A 47 -18.01 5.05 5.15
N TRP A 48 -17.22 6.12 5.17
CA TRP A 48 -16.66 6.77 3.99
C TRP A 48 -15.32 6.13 3.52
N VAL A 49 -14.69 5.29 4.36
CA VAL A 49 -13.52 4.51 3.97
C VAL A 49 -13.94 3.42 2.99
N ARG A 50 -13.23 3.32 1.89
CA ARG A 50 -13.49 2.37 0.81
C ARG A 50 -12.35 1.37 0.58
N MET A 51 -11.18 1.63 1.18
CA MET A 51 -10.00 0.78 1.09
C MET A 51 -9.30 0.69 2.44
N ILE A 52 -8.81 -0.50 2.75
CA ILE A 52 -7.99 -0.75 3.94
C ILE A 52 -6.64 -1.28 3.51
N LEU A 53 -5.58 -0.74 4.12
CA LEU A 53 -4.19 -1.20 4.00
C LEU A 53 -3.68 -1.59 5.39
N ALA A 54 -3.21 -2.83 5.55
CA ALA A 54 -2.52 -3.30 6.74
C ALA A 54 -1.01 -3.46 6.50
N GLY A 55 -0.23 -3.65 7.57
CA GLY A 55 1.22 -3.78 7.49
C GLY A 55 1.69 -5.12 6.92
N GLU A 56 2.97 -5.19 6.56
CA GLU A 56 3.61 -6.39 6.01
C GLU A 56 3.48 -7.57 6.99
N LEU A 57 3.21 -8.77 6.46
CA LEU A 57 3.12 -10.04 7.19
C LEU A 57 2.22 -10.00 8.44
N CYS A 58 1.29 -9.05 8.51
CA CYS A 58 0.46 -8.86 9.70
C CYS A 58 -0.47 -10.05 9.98
N GLY A 59 -0.76 -10.91 9.00
CA GLY A 59 -1.59 -12.09 9.18
C GLY A 59 -0.95 -13.15 10.07
N PHE A 60 0.38 -13.33 10.00
CA PHE A 60 1.07 -14.41 10.71
C PHE A 60 2.45 -14.05 11.26
N GLY A 61 2.96 -12.83 10.98
CA GLY A 61 4.35 -12.50 11.24
C GLY A 61 5.30 -13.18 10.24
N ALA A 62 6.61 -13.11 10.52
CA ALA A 62 7.66 -13.56 9.61
C ALA A 62 7.97 -15.07 9.69
N GLY A 63 7.11 -15.86 10.32
CA GLY A 63 7.28 -17.32 10.42
C GLY A 63 6.97 -18.03 9.10
N LEU A 64 7.92 -18.83 8.61
CA LEU A 64 7.74 -19.61 7.37
C LEU A 64 6.74 -20.79 7.54
N ASP A 65 6.45 -21.17 8.77
CA ASP A 65 5.51 -22.26 9.08
C ASP A 65 4.08 -21.98 8.61
N HIS A 66 3.78 -20.70 8.35
CA HIS A 66 2.50 -20.24 7.83
C HIS A 66 2.51 -20.00 6.31
N ALA A 67 3.60 -20.35 5.62
CA ALA A 67 3.65 -20.24 4.16
C ALA A 67 2.62 -21.19 3.52
N GLN A 68 1.82 -20.66 2.59
CA GLN A 68 0.73 -21.39 1.96
C GLN A 68 0.63 -21.08 0.46
N CYS A 69 0.06 -22.00 -0.30
CA CYS A 69 -0.27 -21.72 -1.70
C CYS A 69 -1.29 -20.59 -1.79
N MET A 70 -1.25 -19.84 -2.87
CA MET A 70 -2.27 -18.84 -3.20
C MET A 70 -2.98 -19.21 -4.51
N PRO A 71 -4.34 -19.32 -4.51
CA PRO A 71 -5.25 -19.09 -3.38
C PRO A 71 -5.13 -20.17 -2.31
N GLY A 72 -5.11 -19.75 -1.03
CA GLY A 72 -5.08 -20.60 0.15
C GLY A 72 -6.14 -20.15 1.17
N ASP A 73 -6.18 -20.83 2.32
CA ASP A 73 -7.22 -20.60 3.33
C ASP A 73 -7.21 -19.17 3.87
N ALA A 74 -6.03 -18.60 4.14
CA ALA A 74 -5.91 -17.23 4.62
C ALA A 74 -6.38 -16.21 3.57
N GLU A 75 -5.95 -16.36 2.31
CA GLU A 75 -6.41 -15.47 1.24
C GLU A 75 -7.92 -15.55 1.05
N GLN A 76 -8.49 -16.78 1.07
CA GLN A 76 -9.94 -16.97 0.96
C GLN A 76 -10.69 -16.37 2.14
N HIS A 77 -10.16 -16.46 3.36
CA HIS A 77 -10.71 -15.80 4.53
C HIS A 77 -10.75 -14.28 4.33
N LEU A 78 -9.63 -13.67 3.92
CA LEU A 78 -9.54 -12.24 3.66
C LEU A 78 -10.45 -11.78 2.51
N CYS A 79 -10.64 -12.62 1.49
CA CYS A 79 -11.61 -12.38 0.41
C CYS A 79 -13.05 -12.30 0.96
N ARG A 80 -13.43 -13.21 1.87
CA ARG A 80 -14.75 -13.16 2.53
C ARG A 80 -14.93 -11.87 3.35
N VAL A 81 -13.90 -11.48 4.11
CA VAL A 81 -13.93 -10.24 4.91
C VAL A 81 -14.08 -9.01 4.02
N ALA A 82 -13.36 -8.93 2.90
CA ALA A 82 -13.47 -7.84 1.94
C ALA A 82 -14.89 -7.75 1.35
N ALA A 83 -15.47 -8.88 0.95
CA ALA A 83 -16.83 -8.96 0.40
C ALA A 83 -17.89 -8.60 1.43
N GLU A 84 -17.78 -9.08 2.67
CA GLU A 84 -18.74 -8.81 3.76
C GLU A 84 -18.87 -7.32 4.05
N HIS A 85 -17.73 -6.59 3.98
CA HIS A 85 -17.71 -5.16 4.28
C HIS A 85 -17.74 -4.27 3.04
N GLY A 86 -17.71 -4.84 1.83
CA GLY A 86 -17.73 -4.10 0.57
C GLY A 86 -16.53 -3.18 0.38
N LEU A 87 -15.35 -3.60 0.85
CA LEU A 87 -14.12 -2.81 0.88
C LEU A 87 -13.06 -3.36 -0.07
N TRP A 88 -12.27 -2.49 -0.66
CA TRP A 88 -10.95 -2.86 -1.16
C TRP A 88 -10.06 -3.22 0.02
N LEU A 89 -9.38 -4.34 -0.07
CA LEU A 89 -8.51 -4.82 1.01
C LEU A 89 -7.12 -5.16 0.48
N ILE A 90 -6.13 -4.51 1.06
CA ILE A 90 -4.72 -4.85 0.97
C ILE A 90 -4.32 -5.28 2.38
N PRO A 91 -4.40 -6.60 2.69
CA PRO A 91 -4.32 -7.11 4.07
C PRO A 91 -2.88 -7.18 4.60
N GLY A 92 -1.98 -6.40 4.04
CA GLY A 92 -0.56 -6.59 4.20
C GLY A 92 -0.05 -7.67 3.25
N SER A 93 0.94 -8.43 3.68
CA SER A 93 1.47 -9.55 2.89
C SER A 93 1.39 -10.88 3.63
N LEU A 94 1.57 -11.97 2.89
CA LEU A 94 1.61 -13.34 3.35
C LEU A 94 2.79 -14.05 2.67
N TYR A 95 3.35 -15.08 3.31
CA TYR A 95 4.28 -15.96 2.61
C TYR A 95 3.53 -16.93 1.68
N GLU A 96 3.77 -16.77 0.38
CA GLU A 96 3.23 -17.60 -0.69
C GLU A 96 4.19 -18.73 -1.02
N LEU A 97 3.73 -19.97 -0.92
CA LEU A 97 4.45 -21.14 -1.44
C LEU A 97 4.06 -21.35 -2.91
N ARG A 98 5.02 -21.21 -3.82
CA ARG A 98 4.82 -21.36 -5.24
C ARG A 98 6.03 -22.02 -5.91
N ASP A 99 5.79 -23.06 -6.69
CA ASP A 99 6.81 -23.76 -7.48
C ASP A 99 8.04 -24.22 -6.66
N GLY A 100 7.82 -24.55 -5.38
CA GLY A 100 8.87 -24.94 -4.43
C GLY A 100 9.65 -23.79 -3.79
N ALA A 101 9.32 -22.54 -4.10
CA ALA A 101 9.88 -21.35 -3.50
C ALA A 101 8.85 -20.61 -2.62
N VAL A 102 9.34 -19.80 -1.68
CA VAL A 102 8.50 -18.94 -0.86
C VAL A 102 8.67 -17.49 -1.28
N HIS A 103 7.57 -16.79 -1.52
CA HIS A 103 7.56 -15.36 -1.84
C HIS A 103 6.84 -14.58 -0.73
N ASN A 104 7.24 -13.34 -0.51
CA ASN A 104 6.50 -12.38 0.30
C ASN A 104 5.50 -11.66 -0.61
N THR A 105 4.20 -11.99 -0.48
CA THR A 105 3.16 -11.66 -1.47
C THR A 105 2.00 -10.89 -0.85
N THR A 106 1.66 -9.76 -1.46
CA THR A 106 0.47 -8.96 -1.12
C THR A 106 -0.64 -9.22 -2.15
N PRO A 107 -1.79 -9.79 -1.73
CA PRO A 107 -2.98 -9.82 -2.58
C PRO A 107 -3.70 -8.47 -2.57
N VAL A 108 -4.29 -8.11 -3.70
CA VAL A 108 -5.22 -6.98 -3.85
C VAL A 108 -6.61 -7.55 -4.02
N ILE A 109 -7.48 -7.29 -3.05
CA ILE A 109 -8.82 -7.86 -3.00
C ILE A 109 -9.84 -6.74 -3.23
N ASN A 110 -10.75 -6.94 -4.18
CA ASN A 110 -11.80 -5.97 -4.49
C ASN A 110 -13.02 -6.12 -3.55
N PRO A 111 -13.98 -5.16 -3.57
CA PRO A 111 -15.18 -5.20 -2.72
C PRO A 111 -16.13 -6.41 -2.95
N ARG A 112 -15.89 -7.24 -3.97
CA ARG A 112 -16.61 -8.49 -4.20
C ARG A 112 -15.89 -9.71 -3.63
N GLY A 113 -14.72 -9.50 -2.99
CA GLY A 113 -13.88 -10.59 -2.48
C GLY A 113 -13.08 -11.30 -3.56
N GLU A 114 -12.86 -10.66 -4.70
CA GLU A 114 -12.05 -11.22 -5.79
C GLU A 114 -10.63 -10.66 -5.70
N VAL A 115 -9.63 -11.53 -5.83
CA VAL A 115 -8.22 -11.12 -5.96
C VAL A 115 -7.99 -10.62 -7.37
N VAL A 116 -7.75 -9.31 -7.52
CA VAL A 116 -7.53 -8.67 -8.83
C VAL A 116 -6.06 -8.57 -9.21
N ALA A 117 -5.15 -8.64 -8.23
CA ALA A 117 -3.72 -8.65 -8.44
C ALA A 117 -3.00 -9.31 -7.26
N ARG A 118 -1.77 -9.78 -7.48
CA ARG A 118 -0.82 -10.19 -6.43
C ARG A 118 0.54 -9.59 -6.74
N TYR A 119 1.11 -8.90 -5.76
CA TYR A 119 2.46 -8.37 -5.84
C TYR A 119 3.39 -9.23 -5.00
N ARG A 120 4.49 -9.69 -5.57
CA ARG A 120 5.59 -10.37 -4.87
C ARG A 120 6.72 -9.38 -4.66
N LYS A 121 7.19 -9.25 -3.43
CA LYS A 121 8.29 -8.36 -3.03
C LYS A 121 9.49 -8.57 -3.94
N ILE A 122 9.93 -7.52 -4.64
CA ILE A 122 11.03 -7.59 -5.59
C ILE A 122 12.37 -7.60 -4.86
N PHE A 123 12.46 -6.89 -3.74
CA PHE A 123 13.69 -6.78 -2.96
C PHE A 123 13.49 -7.37 -1.55
N PRO A 124 13.64 -8.71 -1.38
CA PRO A 124 13.65 -9.33 -0.05
C PRO A 124 14.70 -8.70 0.86
N PHE A 125 14.37 -8.50 2.15
CA PHE A 125 15.25 -7.84 3.11
C PHE A 125 16.35 -8.78 3.61
N GLN A 126 17.53 -8.68 3.04
CA GLN A 126 18.69 -9.44 3.48
C GLN A 126 19.27 -8.83 4.79
N PRO A 127 19.73 -9.65 5.76
CA PRO A 127 19.87 -11.11 5.72
C PRO A 127 18.61 -11.90 6.19
N TYR A 128 17.52 -11.24 6.58
CA TYR A 128 16.37 -11.88 7.24
C TYR A 128 15.52 -12.71 6.27
N GLU A 129 15.40 -12.29 5.03
CA GLU A 129 14.59 -12.96 4.00
C GLU A 129 15.46 -13.74 2.97
N ARG A 130 16.57 -14.36 3.41
CA ARG A 130 17.49 -15.10 2.53
C ARG A 130 16.83 -16.28 1.79
N SER A 131 15.83 -16.88 2.38
CA SER A 131 15.07 -18.00 1.80
C SER A 131 13.84 -17.55 1.01
N ILE A 132 13.60 -16.24 0.92
CA ILE A 132 12.47 -15.68 0.18
C ILE A 132 12.92 -15.39 -1.25
N GLU A 133 12.22 -15.99 -2.21
CA GLU A 133 12.44 -15.74 -3.64
C GLU A 133 11.88 -14.37 -4.04
N ALA A 134 12.68 -13.60 -4.77
CA ALA A 134 12.31 -12.28 -5.24
C ALA A 134 11.19 -12.32 -6.29
N GLY A 135 10.28 -11.35 -6.23
CA GLY A 135 9.36 -11.03 -7.32
C GLY A 135 10.10 -10.41 -8.52
N ARG A 136 9.37 -10.28 -9.64
CA ARG A 136 9.97 -9.80 -10.90
C ARG A 136 9.15 -8.72 -11.60
N GLU A 137 7.96 -8.41 -11.09
CA GLU A 137 7.00 -7.54 -11.77
C GLU A 137 6.52 -6.43 -10.82
N PHE A 138 6.52 -5.21 -11.32
CA PHE A 138 5.82 -4.10 -10.67
C PHE A 138 4.33 -4.24 -10.93
N VAL A 139 3.53 -4.08 -9.88
CA VAL A 139 2.07 -4.28 -9.95
C VAL A 139 1.35 -2.96 -9.72
N VAL A 140 0.51 -2.60 -10.68
CA VAL A 140 -0.46 -1.52 -10.56
C VAL A 140 -1.87 -2.06 -10.81
N PHE A 141 -2.89 -1.44 -10.22
CA PHE A 141 -4.28 -1.81 -10.43
C PHE A 141 -5.19 -0.58 -10.42
N ASP A 142 -6.31 -0.67 -11.12
CA ASP A 142 -7.27 0.42 -11.21
C ASP A 142 -8.41 0.22 -10.20
N VAL A 143 -8.74 1.29 -9.49
CA VAL A 143 -9.95 1.38 -8.67
C VAL A 143 -10.98 2.19 -9.46
N PRO A 144 -12.08 1.56 -9.92
CA PRO A 144 -13.09 2.23 -10.75
C PRO A 144 -13.64 3.48 -10.07
N GLY A 145 -13.66 4.59 -10.81
CA GLY A 145 -14.15 5.87 -10.32
C GLY A 145 -13.21 6.60 -9.36
N ALA A 146 -12.00 6.12 -9.14
CA ALA A 146 -10.98 6.77 -8.31
C ALA A 146 -9.69 7.03 -9.12
N GLY A 147 -8.79 6.06 -9.19
CA GLY A 147 -7.50 6.22 -9.84
C GLY A 147 -6.71 4.91 -9.89
N ARG A 148 -5.43 5.01 -10.23
CA ARG A 148 -4.50 3.88 -10.30
C ARG A 148 -3.61 3.82 -9.08
N PHE A 149 -3.49 2.63 -8.52
CA PHE A 149 -2.71 2.33 -7.32
C PHE A 149 -1.54 1.41 -7.65
N GLY A 150 -0.44 1.55 -6.94
CA GLY A 150 0.72 0.66 -7.02
C GLY A 150 1.01 0.02 -5.68
N ILE A 151 1.59 -1.17 -5.68
CA ILE A 151 2.00 -1.91 -4.48
C ILE A 151 3.52 -2.01 -4.43
N SER A 152 4.09 -1.77 -3.25
CA SER A 152 5.47 -2.13 -2.89
C SER A 152 5.46 -2.62 -1.43
N ILE A 153 6.49 -3.39 -1.02
CA ILE A 153 6.55 -3.97 0.32
C ILE A 153 7.88 -3.59 0.98
N CYS A 154 7.83 -2.90 2.12
CA CYS A 154 8.93 -2.70 3.06
C CYS A 154 10.26 -2.32 2.39
N TYR A 155 11.20 -3.25 2.28
CA TYR A 155 12.53 -3.00 1.74
C TYR A 155 12.55 -2.53 0.28
N ASP A 156 11.46 -2.71 -0.46
CA ASP A 156 11.32 -2.16 -1.82
C ASP A 156 11.51 -0.63 -1.88
N MET A 157 11.17 0.10 -0.79
CA MET A 157 11.32 1.56 -0.78
C MET A 157 12.79 2.03 -0.78
N TRP A 158 13.72 1.18 -0.39
CA TRP A 158 15.16 1.48 -0.41
C TRP A 158 15.71 1.60 -1.82
N PHE A 159 14.94 1.15 -2.81
CA PHE A 159 15.26 1.21 -4.23
C PHE A 159 14.36 2.24 -4.92
N PRO A 160 14.89 3.45 -5.23
CA PRO A 160 14.10 4.52 -5.85
C PRO A 160 13.42 4.10 -7.16
N GLU A 161 13.98 3.10 -7.82
CA GLU A 161 13.45 2.49 -9.03
C GLU A 161 12.04 1.93 -8.81
N THR A 162 11.75 1.40 -7.62
CA THR A 162 10.44 0.80 -7.30
C THR A 162 9.33 1.83 -7.44
N THR A 163 9.38 2.91 -6.67
CA THR A 163 8.35 3.96 -6.73
C THR A 163 8.31 4.61 -8.10
N ARG A 164 9.47 4.88 -8.70
CA ARG A 164 9.54 5.49 -10.04
C ARG A 164 8.89 4.60 -11.10
N SER A 165 9.13 3.30 -11.08
CA SER A 165 8.54 2.35 -12.03
C SER A 165 7.02 2.26 -11.86
N LEU A 166 6.52 2.15 -10.63
CA LEU A 166 5.08 2.14 -10.35
C LEU A 166 4.39 3.40 -10.85
N VAL A 167 4.98 4.59 -10.60
CA VAL A 167 4.42 5.86 -11.08
C VAL A 167 4.54 5.99 -12.59
N SER A 168 5.59 5.47 -13.21
CA SER A 168 5.73 5.41 -14.67
C SER A 168 4.68 4.51 -15.32
N LEU A 169 4.21 3.47 -14.61
CA LEU A 169 3.06 2.64 -14.99
C LEU A 169 1.72 3.31 -14.70
N GLY A 170 1.73 4.54 -14.17
CA GLY A 170 0.55 5.38 -13.96
C GLY A 170 0.03 5.41 -12.52
N ALA A 171 0.69 4.78 -11.56
CA ALA A 171 0.24 4.82 -10.17
C ALA A 171 0.16 6.26 -9.64
N GLU A 172 -0.95 6.58 -9.02
CA GLU A 172 -1.23 7.85 -8.35
C GLU A 172 -1.05 7.75 -6.83
N VAL A 173 -1.27 6.55 -6.30
CA VAL A 173 -1.13 6.20 -4.88
C VAL A 173 -0.28 4.96 -4.77
N ILE A 174 0.74 5.00 -3.93
CA ILE A 174 1.55 3.84 -3.57
C ILE A 174 1.07 3.33 -2.21
N LEU A 175 0.66 2.06 -2.18
CA LEU A 175 0.28 1.33 -0.97
C LEU A 175 1.47 0.49 -0.54
N HIS A 176 1.97 0.75 0.67
CA HIS A 176 3.26 0.23 1.12
C HIS A 176 3.15 -0.43 2.50
N PRO A 177 2.79 -1.73 2.54
CA PRO A 177 2.90 -2.52 3.77
C PRO A 177 4.34 -2.65 4.23
N THR A 178 4.59 -2.45 5.51
CA THR A 178 5.92 -2.48 6.11
C THR A 178 5.92 -3.27 7.42
N MET A 179 7.04 -3.92 7.74
CA MET A 179 7.30 -4.55 9.03
C MET A 179 8.73 -4.24 9.46
N THR A 180 8.92 -3.07 10.05
CA THR A 180 10.22 -2.59 10.55
C THR A 180 10.19 -2.48 12.05
N ASN A 181 11.14 -3.16 12.71
CA ASN A 181 11.35 -3.15 14.16
C ASN A 181 12.74 -2.65 14.56
N THR A 182 13.44 -1.97 13.65
CA THR A 182 14.84 -1.54 13.80
C THR A 182 14.96 -0.01 13.82
N ILE A 183 16.20 0.46 14.03
CA ILE A 183 16.57 1.88 14.00
C ILE A 183 16.38 2.53 12.62
N ASP A 184 16.16 1.73 11.58
CA ASP A 184 16.01 2.21 10.19
C ASP A 184 14.71 2.99 9.99
N ARG A 185 13.74 2.87 10.89
CA ARG A 185 12.40 3.47 10.74
C ARG A 185 12.41 4.97 10.44
N ASP A 186 13.29 5.74 11.11
CA ASP A 186 13.41 7.18 10.86
C ASP A 186 13.88 7.49 9.44
N VAL A 187 14.76 6.66 8.90
CA VAL A 187 15.26 6.78 7.52
C VAL A 187 14.15 6.43 6.53
N GLU A 188 13.38 5.37 6.81
CA GLU A 188 12.24 4.95 5.97
C GLU A 188 11.15 6.04 5.88
N ILE A 189 10.85 6.72 6.99
CA ILE A 189 9.93 7.88 6.99
C ILE A 189 10.44 9.00 6.07
N CYS A 190 11.74 9.28 6.10
CA CYS A 190 12.34 10.26 5.18
C CYS A 190 12.24 9.78 3.72
N MET A 191 12.48 8.49 3.45
CA MET A 191 12.36 7.91 2.11
C MET A 191 10.92 7.93 1.61
N ALA A 192 9.91 7.64 2.43
CA ALA A 192 8.50 7.72 2.07
C ALA A 192 8.12 9.13 1.62
N ARG A 193 8.53 10.17 2.37
CA ARG A 193 8.32 11.57 2.02
C ARG A 193 9.01 11.96 0.72
N SER A 194 10.28 11.56 0.58
CA SER A 194 11.06 11.81 -0.64
C SER A 194 10.42 11.15 -1.85
N SER A 195 10.00 9.88 -1.70
CA SER A 195 9.34 9.12 -2.76
C SER A 195 8.03 9.77 -3.20
N ALA A 196 7.20 10.22 -2.25
CA ALA A 196 5.96 10.94 -2.54
C ALA A 196 6.23 12.20 -3.36
N MET A 197 7.15 13.05 -2.92
CA MET A 197 7.48 14.33 -3.57
C MET A 197 8.13 14.14 -4.94
N THR A 198 9.17 13.31 -5.03
CA THR A 198 9.95 13.15 -6.26
C THR A 198 9.19 12.42 -7.36
N ASN A 199 8.14 11.67 -7.01
CA ASN A 199 7.26 10.98 -7.93
C ASN A 199 5.86 11.61 -8.05
N GLN A 200 5.58 12.67 -7.29
CA GLN A 200 4.28 13.35 -7.28
C GLN A 200 3.13 12.36 -7.16
N CYS A 201 3.15 11.55 -6.08
CA CYS A 201 2.15 10.55 -5.74
C CYS A 201 1.83 10.61 -4.25
N TYR A 202 0.69 10.06 -3.84
CA TYR A 202 0.50 9.70 -2.44
C TYR A 202 1.36 8.48 -2.12
N PHE A 203 1.97 8.47 -0.94
CA PHE A 203 2.71 7.31 -0.42
C PHE A 203 2.14 6.94 0.94
N VAL A 204 1.53 5.76 1.02
CA VAL A 204 0.82 5.27 2.21
C VAL A 204 1.64 4.14 2.79
N ASP A 205 2.47 4.46 3.75
CA ASP A 205 3.36 3.51 4.41
C ASP A 205 2.76 3.09 5.75
N VAL A 206 2.38 1.83 5.86
CA VAL A 206 1.75 1.24 7.04
C VAL A 206 2.67 0.20 7.64
N ASN A 207 3.30 0.56 8.75
CA ASN A 207 4.13 -0.34 9.55
C ASN A 207 3.28 -1.09 10.58
N VAL A 208 3.69 -2.27 10.96
CA VAL A 208 3.16 -2.96 12.13
C VAL A 208 3.74 -2.36 13.42
N ALA A 209 3.08 -2.62 14.54
CA ALA A 209 3.51 -2.25 15.88
C ALA A 209 3.62 -3.49 16.79
N GLY A 210 3.91 -3.30 18.08
CA GLY A 210 4.01 -4.38 19.04
C GLY A 210 5.32 -5.15 18.92
N GLU A 211 5.26 -6.47 18.91
CA GLU A 211 6.46 -7.31 18.82
C GLU A 211 7.08 -7.31 17.42
N LEU A 212 6.27 -7.10 16.38
CA LEU A 212 6.70 -7.23 14.99
C LEU A 212 7.23 -5.93 14.40
N GLY A 213 6.95 -4.78 15.00
CA GLY A 213 7.36 -3.49 14.46
C GLY A 213 7.29 -2.36 15.47
N VAL A 214 7.93 -1.24 15.13
CA VAL A 214 7.98 -0.05 15.99
C VAL A 214 6.85 0.96 15.72
N GLY A 215 5.90 0.61 14.86
CA GLY A 215 4.86 1.55 14.45
C GLY A 215 5.39 2.69 13.60
N GLN A 216 4.95 3.92 13.91
CA GLN A 216 5.36 5.16 13.23
C GLN A 216 5.05 5.16 11.72
N SER A 217 3.91 4.58 11.34
CA SER A 217 3.40 4.65 9.97
C SER A 217 3.28 6.09 9.50
N VAL A 218 3.45 6.33 8.19
CA VAL A 218 3.37 7.67 7.63
C VAL A 218 2.56 7.70 6.35
N ILE A 219 1.72 8.73 6.21
CA ILE A 219 0.96 9.01 4.98
C ILE A 219 1.46 10.33 4.42
N CYS A 220 1.98 10.30 3.22
CA CYS A 220 2.55 11.45 2.54
C CYS A 220 1.75 11.81 1.29
N GLY A 221 1.54 13.11 1.10
CA GLY A 221 0.94 13.67 -0.11
C GLY A 221 1.95 13.98 -1.20
N PRO A 222 1.49 14.35 -2.42
CA PRO A 222 2.32 14.49 -3.61
C PRO A 222 3.34 15.64 -3.57
N GLY A 223 3.28 16.51 -2.58
CA GLY A 223 4.28 17.54 -2.29
C GLY A 223 5.29 17.16 -1.20
N GLY A 224 5.23 15.93 -0.70
CA GLY A 224 6.05 15.47 0.45
C GLY A 224 5.52 15.93 1.80
N GLU A 225 4.32 16.52 1.84
CA GLU A 225 3.63 16.86 3.08
C GLU A 225 3.25 15.59 3.84
N VAL A 226 3.44 15.60 5.15
CA VAL A 226 2.97 14.55 6.04
C VAL A 226 1.51 14.82 6.36
N ILE A 227 0.62 13.98 5.81
CA ILE A 227 -0.83 14.05 6.09
C ILE A 227 -1.13 13.44 7.44
N TYR A 228 -0.48 12.31 7.74
CA TYR A 228 -0.61 11.61 9.02
C TYR A 228 0.72 10.92 9.36
N GLN A 229 1.12 11.00 10.62
CA GLN A 229 2.20 10.21 11.17
C GLN A 229 1.71 9.59 12.48
N ALA A 230 1.72 8.25 12.52
CA ALA A 230 1.31 7.49 13.70
C ALA A 230 2.39 7.50 14.79
N GLY A 231 1.97 7.24 16.03
CA GLY A 231 2.87 6.92 17.13
C GLY A 231 3.38 5.47 17.05
N VAL A 232 3.88 4.96 18.17
CA VAL A 232 4.48 3.62 18.26
C VAL A 232 3.46 2.50 18.54
N GLY A 233 2.25 2.84 18.98
CA GLY A 233 1.20 1.88 19.34
C GLY A 233 0.25 1.54 18.20
N ARG A 234 -0.81 0.79 18.55
CA ARG A 234 -1.91 0.52 17.61
C ARG A 234 -2.62 1.82 17.23
N GLU A 235 -2.73 2.08 15.93
CA GLU A 235 -3.48 3.21 15.39
C GLU A 235 -4.27 2.85 14.13
N ILE A 236 -5.40 3.51 13.94
CA ILE A 236 -6.17 3.51 12.70
C ILE A 236 -6.01 4.90 12.07
N MET A 237 -5.59 4.97 10.83
CA MET A 237 -5.26 6.19 10.11
C MET A 237 -6.22 6.40 8.94
N PRO A 238 -7.46 6.88 9.18
CA PRO A 238 -8.40 7.17 8.10
C PRO A 238 -8.05 8.51 7.46
N PHE A 239 -7.97 8.55 6.14
CA PHE A 239 -7.71 9.77 5.36
C PHE A 239 -8.34 9.70 3.98
N GLU A 240 -8.44 10.83 3.30
CA GLU A 240 -8.90 10.91 1.92
C GLU A 240 -7.76 11.27 0.97
N VAL A 241 -7.64 10.52 -0.13
CA VAL A 241 -6.82 10.89 -1.28
C VAL A 241 -7.60 11.93 -2.10
N ASP A 242 -7.05 13.12 -2.30
CA ASP A 242 -7.55 14.11 -3.26
C ASP A 242 -6.85 13.93 -4.60
N PHE A 243 -7.50 13.23 -5.51
CA PHE A 243 -6.99 13.01 -6.87
C PHE A 243 -6.93 14.30 -7.70
N ALA A 244 -7.83 15.25 -7.45
CA ALA A 244 -7.78 16.54 -8.15
C ALA A 244 -6.54 17.35 -7.74
N TYR A 245 -6.20 17.35 -6.46
CA TYR A 245 -4.95 17.95 -5.96
C TYR A 245 -3.71 17.28 -6.58
N LEU A 246 -3.66 15.95 -6.54
CA LEU A 246 -2.55 15.18 -7.13
C LEU A 246 -2.36 15.51 -8.61
N ARG A 247 -3.44 15.48 -9.38
CA ARG A 247 -3.39 15.76 -10.82
C ARG A 247 -2.97 17.20 -11.11
N ARG A 248 -3.40 18.16 -10.27
CA ARG A 248 -2.87 19.55 -10.35
C ARG A 248 -1.38 19.62 -10.07
N CYS A 249 -0.87 18.89 -9.04
CA CYS A 249 0.57 18.81 -8.75
C CYS A 249 1.35 18.27 -9.96
N ARG A 250 0.83 17.20 -10.58
CA ARG A 250 1.46 16.63 -11.79
C ARG A 250 1.43 17.54 -13.00
N ALA A 251 0.35 18.31 -13.17
CA ALA A 251 0.20 19.22 -14.30
C ALA A 251 1.05 20.49 -14.18
N ARG A 252 1.13 21.06 -12.97
CA ARG A 252 1.70 22.41 -12.73
C ARG A 252 2.96 22.42 -11.88
N GLY A 253 3.34 21.28 -11.29
CA GLY A 253 4.31 21.22 -10.20
C GLY A 253 3.69 21.61 -8.87
N TRP A 254 4.29 21.13 -7.77
CA TRP A 254 3.91 21.49 -6.42
C TRP A 254 4.18 22.98 -6.19
N HIS A 255 3.16 23.72 -5.81
CA HIS A 255 3.18 25.19 -5.71
C HIS A 255 3.73 25.92 -6.96
N GLY A 256 3.58 25.32 -8.14
CA GLY A 256 4.12 25.88 -9.38
C GLY A 256 5.64 25.77 -9.52
N LEU A 257 6.30 24.98 -8.64
CA LEU A 257 7.75 24.80 -8.65
C LEU A 257 8.19 23.66 -9.58
N GLY A 258 8.74 22.60 -9.11
CA GLY A 258 9.25 21.51 -9.94
C GLY A 258 8.15 20.63 -10.59
N GLN A 259 8.48 20.02 -11.71
CA GLN A 259 7.67 18.98 -12.37
C GLN A 259 8.56 17.74 -12.62
N PRO A 260 8.97 16.99 -11.59
CA PRO A 260 9.98 15.94 -11.73
C PRO A 260 9.63 14.89 -12.78
N LEU A 261 8.36 14.52 -12.91
CA LEU A 261 7.93 13.52 -13.89
C LEU A 261 8.07 13.99 -15.34
N LYS A 262 7.96 15.29 -15.62
CA LYS A 262 8.13 15.83 -16.96
C LYS A 262 9.58 15.91 -17.40
N SER A 263 10.53 15.89 -16.48
CA SER A 263 11.96 15.91 -16.80
C SER A 263 12.47 14.63 -17.45
N PHE A 264 11.66 13.57 -17.46
CA PHE A 264 12.00 12.25 -18.02
C PHE A 264 11.16 11.90 -19.28
N ARG A 265 10.42 12.85 -19.80
CA ARG A 265 9.57 12.67 -21.00
C ARG A 265 10.21 13.34 -22.22
#